data_b92aed4e3bd7d43c222b073139d4b31e
#
_entry.id   b92aed4e3bd7d43c222b073139d4b31e
#
_cell.length_a   1.000
_cell.length_b   1.000
_cell.length_c   1.000
_cell.angle_alpha   90.00
_cell.angle_beta   90.00
_cell.angle_gamma   90.00
#
_symmetry.space_group_name_H-M   'P 1'
#
loop_
_entity.id
_entity.type
_entity.pdbx_description
1 polymer ?
#
loop_
_entity_poly.entity_id
_entity_poly.type
_entity_poly.pdbx_seq_one_letter_code
_entity_poly.pdbx_strand_id
1 'polypeptide(L)'
;MSEALRIVGRGFAYADLKPGFRFRTHRRTIAESDLTAFVNLSWLTEELFAVEDDSQRAIKGRAVPGALVYAFAEGLLLPSMQDTGLAFLNATLDVKGPTRVGDTLHVECEVTEQRLASKGERGLVRFTNKVLNQRGE
;
A
#
# COMPACT_ATOMS: atom_id res chain seq x y z
N MET A 1 26.83 8.82 30.44
CA MET A 1 25.60 8.79 29.62
C MET A 1 25.72 7.68 28.60
N SER A 2 24.71 6.81 28.57
CA SER A 2 24.65 5.78 27.52
C SER A 2 24.18 6.40 26.22
N GLU A 3 24.89 6.13 25.13
CA GLU A 3 24.45 6.52 23.80
C GLU A 3 23.14 5.81 23.45
N ALA A 4 22.16 6.55 22.94
CA ALA A 4 20.89 5.99 22.52
C ALA A 4 21.10 5.08 21.30
N LEU A 5 20.64 3.85 21.40
CA LEU A 5 20.74 2.90 20.28
C LEU A 5 19.80 3.30 19.13
N ARG A 6 20.29 3.10 17.91
CA ARG A 6 19.46 3.32 16.71
C ARG A 6 18.42 2.22 16.60
N ILE A 7 17.18 2.62 16.30
CA ILE A 7 16.08 1.69 16.07
C ILE A 7 16.08 1.30 14.59
N VAL A 8 16.16 -0.01 14.33
CA VAL A 8 16.09 -0.55 12.98
C VAL A 8 14.63 -0.48 12.49
N GLY A 9 14.43 0.00 11.28
CA GLY A 9 13.11 0.06 10.67
C GLY A 9 12.22 1.19 11.15
N ARG A 10 12.80 2.21 11.76
CA ARG A 10 12.06 3.42 12.13
C ARG A 10 11.66 4.20 10.88
N GLY A 11 10.41 4.69 10.86
CA GLY A 11 9.88 5.47 9.76
C GLY A 11 10.46 6.88 9.65
N PHE A 12 9.98 7.61 8.64
CA PHE A 12 10.39 9.00 8.44
C PHE A 12 9.77 9.92 9.49
N ALA A 13 10.55 10.88 9.97
CA ALA A 13 10.05 11.94 10.84
C ALA A 13 9.25 12.97 10.03
N TYR A 14 8.36 13.71 10.71
CA TYR A 14 7.61 14.79 10.06
C TYR A 14 8.55 15.78 9.32
N ALA A 15 9.69 16.08 9.90
CA ALA A 15 10.66 17.00 9.29
C ALA A 15 11.20 16.52 7.94
N ASP A 16 11.21 15.19 7.71
CA ASP A 16 11.69 14.61 6.46
C ASP A 16 10.62 14.63 5.37
N LEU A 17 9.34 14.71 5.76
CA LEU A 17 8.20 14.58 4.86
C LEU A 17 7.77 15.91 4.26
N LYS A 18 8.69 16.60 3.63
CA LYS A 18 8.41 17.88 2.96
C LYS A 18 7.76 17.63 1.60
N PRO A 19 6.86 18.53 1.14
CA PRO A 19 6.29 18.43 -0.20
C PRO A 19 7.36 18.23 -1.26
N GLY A 20 7.15 17.26 -2.14
CA GLY A 20 8.11 16.87 -3.16
C GLY A 20 9.06 15.73 -2.74
N PHE A 21 9.12 15.38 -1.46
CA PHE A 21 9.89 14.21 -1.01
C PHE A 21 9.29 12.94 -1.60
N ARG A 22 10.16 12.11 -2.20
CA ARG A 22 9.75 10.88 -2.88
C ARG A 22 10.54 9.70 -2.36
N PHE A 23 9.87 8.55 -2.28
CA PHE A 23 10.51 7.27 -1.97
C PHE A 23 9.73 6.13 -2.61
N ARG A 24 10.34 4.96 -2.63
CA ARG A 24 9.67 3.74 -3.10
C ARG A 24 9.86 2.64 -2.06
N THR A 25 8.92 1.71 -2.05
CA THR A 25 8.95 0.56 -1.17
C THR A 25 9.77 -0.59 -1.76
N HIS A 26 9.98 -1.60 -0.94
CA HIS A 26 10.34 -2.93 -1.42
C HIS A 26 9.22 -3.49 -2.29
N ARG A 27 9.47 -4.63 -2.90
CA ARG A 27 8.52 -5.33 -3.79
C ARG A 27 7.94 -6.53 -3.09
N ARG A 28 6.73 -6.89 -3.48
CA ARG A 28 6.09 -8.12 -3.01
C ARG A 28 5.26 -8.75 -4.14
N THR A 29 5.43 -10.06 -4.34
CA THR A 29 4.62 -10.82 -5.30
C THR A 29 3.36 -11.31 -4.61
N ILE A 30 2.22 -11.16 -5.29
CA ILE A 30 0.94 -11.70 -4.83
C ILE A 30 0.91 -13.19 -5.10
N ALA A 31 0.80 -13.99 -4.05
CA ALA A 31 0.66 -15.44 -4.15
C ALA A 31 -0.82 -15.84 -4.17
N GLU A 32 -1.12 -17.04 -4.68
CA GLU A 32 -2.47 -17.59 -4.62
C GLU A 32 -2.97 -17.70 -3.16
N SER A 33 -2.08 -18.01 -2.23
CA SER A 33 -2.41 -18.07 -0.80
C SER A 33 -2.85 -16.71 -0.24
N ASP A 34 -2.26 -15.62 -0.74
CA ASP A 34 -2.67 -14.26 -0.33
C ASP A 34 -4.10 -13.97 -0.78
N LEU A 35 -4.43 -14.30 -2.02
CA LEU A 35 -5.77 -14.13 -2.57
C LEU A 35 -6.79 -14.97 -1.80
N THR A 36 -6.50 -16.24 -1.58
CA THR A 36 -7.39 -17.15 -0.87
C THR A 36 -7.65 -16.67 0.57
N ALA A 37 -6.59 -16.29 1.28
CA ALA A 37 -6.72 -15.78 2.64
C ALA A 37 -7.56 -14.50 2.70
N PHE A 38 -7.33 -13.59 1.76
CA PHE A 38 -8.07 -12.32 1.71
C PHE A 38 -9.55 -12.53 1.37
N VAL A 39 -9.86 -13.39 0.40
CA VAL A 39 -11.23 -13.71 0.02
C VAL A 39 -11.97 -14.33 1.22
N ASN A 40 -11.34 -15.25 1.92
CA ASN A 40 -11.93 -15.89 3.08
C ASN A 40 -12.16 -14.91 4.24
N LEU A 41 -11.22 -14.00 4.46
CA LEU A 41 -11.32 -13.00 5.52
C LEU A 41 -12.39 -11.95 5.23
N SER A 42 -12.47 -11.49 3.98
CA SER A 42 -13.32 -10.36 3.55
C SER A 42 -14.69 -10.78 3.04
N TRP A 43 -14.87 -12.06 2.75
CA TRP A 43 -16.07 -12.61 2.09
C TRP A 43 -16.30 -12.07 0.67
N LEU A 44 -15.24 -11.61 0.01
CA LEU A 44 -15.29 -11.22 -1.40
C LEU A 44 -15.31 -12.47 -2.29
N THR A 45 -16.38 -13.24 -2.20
CA THR A 45 -16.49 -14.59 -2.77
C THR A 45 -17.05 -14.62 -4.19
N GLU A 46 -17.01 -13.50 -4.90
CA GLU A 46 -17.44 -13.45 -6.29
C GLU A 46 -16.54 -14.38 -7.14
N GLU A 47 -17.12 -15.03 -8.15
CA GLU A 47 -16.42 -16.02 -8.99
C GLU A 47 -15.14 -15.45 -9.62
N LEU A 48 -15.11 -14.16 -9.93
CA LEU A 48 -13.92 -13.50 -10.48
C LEU A 48 -12.68 -13.76 -9.61
N PHE A 49 -12.85 -13.84 -8.30
CA PHE A 49 -11.75 -14.03 -7.35
C PHE A 49 -11.62 -15.47 -6.85
N ALA A 50 -12.65 -16.29 -7.03
CA ALA A 50 -12.74 -17.61 -6.42
C ALA A 50 -12.62 -18.75 -7.43
N VAL A 51 -12.89 -18.50 -8.70
CA VAL A 51 -12.92 -19.51 -9.75
C VAL A 51 -11.77 -19.30 -10.72
N GLU A 52 -11.05 -20.37 -11.03
CA GLU A 52 -9.89 -20.32 -11.91
C GLU A 52 -10.26 -20.20 -13.39
N ASP A 53 -11.36 -20.84 -13.80
CA ASP A 53 -11.83 -20.81 -15.19
C ASP A 53 -12.21 -19.39 -15.59
N ASP A 54 -11.46 -18.83 -16.52
CA ASP A 54 -11.66 -17.46 -17.01
C ASP A 54 -12.29 -17.39 -18.40
N SER A 55 -12.79 -18.50 -18.92
CA SER A 55 -13.29 -18.62 -20.31
C SER A 55 -14.40 -17.62 -20.63
N GLN A 56 -15.25 -17.28 -19.65
CA GLN A 56 -16.40 -16.39 -19.80
C GLN A 56 -16.14 -14.98 -19.29
N ARG A 57 -14.89 -14.66 -18.91
CA ARG A 57 -14.57 -13.37 -18.26
C ARG A 57 -13.83 -12.44 -19.19
N ALA A 58 -14.12 -11.14 -19.05
CA ALA A 58 -13.36 -10.07 -19.69
C ALA A 58 -11.94 -9.95 -19.12
N ILE A 59 -11.81 -10.10 -17.80
CA ILE A 59 -10.51 -10.10 -17.12
C ILE A 59 -9.98 -11.53 -17.08
N LYS A 60 -8.87 -11.78 -17.77
CA LYS A 60 -8.24 -13.09 -17.83
C LYS A 60 -7.26 -13.28 -16.67
N GLY A 61 -7.08 -14.54 -16.27
CA GLY A 61 -6.19 -14.93 -15.19
C GLY A 61 -6.85 -14.86 -13.82
N ARG A 62 -6.04 -15.06 -12.78
CA ARG A 62 -6.49 -15.00 -11.38
C ARG A 62 -6.52 -13.55 -10.92
N ALA A 63 -7.66 -12.90 -11.10
CA ALA A 63 -7.85 -11.51 -10.71
C ALA A 63 -7.81 -11.34 -9.19
N VAL A 64 -7.31 -10.19 -8.76
CA VAL A 64 -7.14 -9.83 -7.34
C VAL A 64 -8.05 -8.64 -7.03
N PRO A 65 -8.79 -8.67 -5.90
CA PRO A 65 -9.60 -7.52 -5.50
C PRO A 65 -8.75 -6.26 -5.31
N GLY A 66 -9.26 -5.11 -5.73
CA GLY A 66 -8.60 -3.82 -5.50
C GLY A 66 -8.33 -3.56 -4.01
N ALA A 67 -9.20 -4.04 -3.13
CA ALA A 67 -9.01 -3.93 -1.68
C ALA A 67 -7.77 -4.69 -1.20
N LEU A 68 -7.45 -5.85 -1.80
CA LEU A 68 -6.23 -6.58 -1.47
C LEU A 68 -4.99 -5.82 -1.94
N VAL A 69 -5.04 -5.25 -3.14
CA VAL A 69 -3.96 -4.41 -3.66
C VAL A 69 -3.71 -3.24 -2.74
N TYR A 70 -4.76 -2.57 -2.29
CA TYR A 70 -4.65 -1.48 -1.32
C TYR A 70 -4.05 -1.93 0.00
N ALA A 71 -4.48 -3.08 0.52
CA ALA A 71 -3.92 -3.64 1.75
C ALA A 71 -2.43 -3.96 1.61
N PHE A 72 -2.01 -4.50 0.46
CA PHE A 72 -0.59 -4.73 0.16
C PHE A 72 0.19 -3.43 0.11
N ALA A 73 -0.39 -2.40 -0.51
CA ALA A 73 0.24 -1.08 -0.58
C ALA A 73 0.47 -0.50 0.82
N GLU A 74 -0.51 -0.58 1.70
CA GLU A 74 -0.35 -0.15 3.09
C GLU A 74 0.74 -0.95 3.81
N GLY A 75 0.76 -2.26 3.63
CA GLY A 75 1.79 -3.12 4.23
C GLY A 75 3.19 -2.78 3.74
N LEU A 76 3.34 -2.50 2.45
CA LEU A 76 4.62 -2.09 1.86
C LEU A 76 5.06 -0.71 2.35
N LEU A 77 4.11 0.20 2.59
CA LEU A 77 4.40 1.55 3.08
C LEU A 77 4.68 1.59 4.59
N LEU A 78 4.28 0.58 5.33
CA LEU A 78 4.36 0.60 6.80
C LEU A 78 5.76 0.90 7.33
N PRO A 79 6.86 0.38 6.78
CA PRO A 79 8.20 0.73 7.26
C PRO A 79 8.50 2.23 7.24
N SER A 80 7.89 2.99 6.33
CA SER A 80 8.05 4.45 6.29
C SER A 80 7.34 5.17 7.44
N MET A 81 6.46 4.47 8.15
CA MET A 81 5.57 5.03 9.17
C MET A 81 5.78 4.44 10.58
N GLN A 82 6.75 3.53 10.75
CA GLN A 82 7.02 2.91 12.05
C GLN A 82 7.40 3.96 13.08
N ASP A 83 6.80 3.85 14.25
CA ASP A 83 7.03 4.73 15.40
C ASP A 83 6.71 6.20 15.15
N THR A 84 5.80 6.48 14.21
CA THR A 84 5.41 7.85 13.88
C THR A 84 4.05 8.25 14.49
N GLY A 85 3.40 7.34 15.23
CA GLY A 85 2.06 7.59 15.75
C GLY A 85 1.01 7.61 14.64
N LEU A 86 1.13 6.70 13.69
CA LEU A 86 0.28 6.61 12.52
C LEU A 86 -1.20 6.63 12.85
N ALA A 87 -1.92 7.57 12.21
CA ALA A 87 -3.38 7.59 12.18
C ALA A 87 -3.83 7.79 10.73
N PHE A 88 -4.64 6.87 10.25
CA PHE A 88 -5.23 6.97 8.91
C PHE A 88 -6.47 7.85 8.97
N LEU A 89 -6.53 8.89 8.17
CA LEU A 89 -7.63 9.85 8.17
C LEU A 89 -8.58 9.67 6.99
N ASN A 90 -8.05 9.62 5.78
CA ASN A 90 -8.85 9.40 4.57
C ASN A 90 -7.95 9.00 3.40
N ALA A 91 -8.58 8.49 2.35
CA ALA A 91 -7.92 8.20 1.09
C ALA A 91 -8.92 8.27 -0.06
N THR A 92 -8.42 8.60 -1.24
CA THR A 92 -9.11 8.42 -2.51
C THR A 92 -8.39 7.34 -3.29
N LEU A 93 -9.13 6.42 -3.87
CA LEU A 93 -8.57 5.26 -4.55
C LEU A 93 -9.04 5.21 -6.00
N ASP A 94 -8.08 5.24 -6.94
CA ASP A 94 -8.34 5.05 -8.36
C ASP A 94 -7.70 3.75 -8.83
N VAL A 95 -8.52 2.83 -9.35
CA VAL A 95 -8.03 1.57 -9.90
C VAL A 95 -7.90 1.74 -11.41
N LYS A 96 -6.67 1.68 -11.92
CA LYS A 96 -6.37 1.96 -13.33
C LYS A 96 -6.38 0.72 -14.22
N GLY A 97 -6.21 -0.46 -13.63
CA GLY A 97 -6.19 -1.72 -14.38
C GLY A 97 -6.23 -2.92 -13.45
N PRO A 98 -6.44 -4.11 -14.00
CA PRO A 98 -6.53 -5.32 -13.20
C PRO A 98 -5.17 -5.76 -12.66
N THR A 99 -5.18 -6.33 -11.47
CA THR A 99 -4.04 -6.98 -10.85
C THR A 99 -4.34 -8.48 -10.76
N ARG A 100 -3.30 -9.30 -10.93
CA ARG A 100 -3.43 -10.76 -10.93
C ARG A 100 -2.46 -11.40 -9.95
N VAL A 101 -2.79 -12.60 -9.51
CA VAL A 101 -1.85 -13.47 -8.81
C VAL A 101 -0.58 -13.62 -9.67
N GLY A 102 0.58 -13.51 -9.06
CA GLY A 102 1.86 -13.51 -9.76
C GLY A 102 2.41 -12.12 -10.06
N ASP A 103 1.58 -11.08 -10.00
CA ASP A 103 2.08 -9.72 -10.13
C ASP A 103 2.94 -9.35 -8.93
N THR A 104 4.03 -8.63 -9.19
CA THR A 104 4.95 -8.14 -8.16
C THR A 104 4.77 -6.64 -8.01
N LEU A 105 4.31 -6.23 -6.84
CA LEU A 105 3.93 -4.85 -6.58
C LEU A 105 5.01 -4.11 -5.79
N HIS A 106 5.13 -2.82 -6.06
CA HIS A 106 5.81 -1.85 -5.22
C HIS A 106 5.02 -0.55 -5.23
N VAL A 107 5.32 0.34 -4.30
CA VAL A 107 4.67 1.63 -4.21
C VAL A 107 5.71 2.73 -4.39
N GLU A 108 5.40 3.69 -5.25
CA GLU A 108 6.14 4.95 -5.36
C GLU A 108 5.31 6.04 -4.69
N CYS A 109 5.92 6.69 -3.72
CA CYS A 109 5.23 7.64 -2.87
C CYS A 109 5.82 9.04 -3.03
N GLU A 110 4.96 10.04 -3.10
CA GLU A 110 5.34 11.45 -3.09
C GLU A 110 4.53 12.19 -2.05
N VAL A 111 5.21 12.99 -1.24
CA VAL A 111 4.55 13.92 -0.31
C VAL A 111 4.02 15.10 -1.10
N THR A 112 2.72 15.35 -1.02
CA THR A 112 2.07 16.46 -1.75
C THR A 112 1.71 17.62 -0.83
N GLU A 113 1.47 17.36 0.46
CA GLU A 113 1.10 18.40 1.40
C GLU A 113 1.60 18.03 2.80
N GLN A 114 2.04 19.03 3.53
CA GLN A 114 2.47 18.90 4.90
C GLN A 114 1.98 20.12 5.70
N ARG A 115 1.32 19.88 6.82
CA ARG A 115 0.89 20.96 7.71
C ARG A 115 0.78 20.47 9.14
N LEU A 116 0.86 21.40 10.09
CA LEU A 116 0.58 21.10 11.48
C LEU A 116 -0.93 21.11 11.72
N ALA A 117 -1.40 20.22 12.59
CA ALA A 117 -2.79 20.21 13.02
C ALA A 117 -3.10 21.47 13.81
N SER A 118 -4.36 21.92 13.74
CA SER A 118 -4.81 23.17 14.41
C SER A 118 -4.72 23.11 15.93
N LYS A 119 -4.63 21.93 16.51
CA LYS A 119 -4.50 21.72 17.96
C LYS A 119 -3.30 20.80 18.24
N GLY A 120 -2.19 21.39 18.65
CA GLY A 120 -1.07 20.67 19.22
C GLY A 120 0.03 20.30 18.25
N GLU A 121 0.79 19.28 18.63
CA GLU A 121 2.09 18.91 18.08
C GLU A 121 2.02 17.83 16.98
N ARG A 122 0.84 17.64 16.36
CA ARG A 122 0.65 16.61 15.35
C ARG A 122 0.85 17.17 13.95
N GLY A 123 1.61 16.44 13.15
CA GLY A 123 1.76 16.74 11.75
C GLY A 123 0.72 16.01 10.92
N LEU A 124 0.20 16.67 9.89
CA LEU A 124 -0.68 16.09 8.89
C LEU A 124 0.10 16.04 7.57
N VAL A 125 0.15 14.88 6.95
CA VAL A 125 0.89 14.67 5.71
C VAL A 125 -0.04 14.00 4.71
N ARG A 126 -0.06 14.54 3.49
CA ARG A 126 -0.77 13.95 2.37
C ARG A 126 0.24 13.35 1.39
N PHE A 127 -0.06 12.14 0.95
CA PHE A 127 0.78 11.42 0.02
C PHE A 127 0.00 11.10 -1.26
N THR A 128 0.70 11.09 -2.39
CA THR A 128 0.24 10.41 -3.60
C THR A 128 1.04 9.13 -3.75
N ASN A 129 0.33 8.01 -3.76
CA ASN A 129 0.92 6.68 -3.87
C ASN A 129 0.55 6.06 -5.21
N LYS A 130 1.55 5.62 -5.96
CA LYS A 130 1.34 4.83 -7.17
C LYS A 130 1.72 3.40 -6.88
N VAL A 131 0.76 2.50 -6.96
CA VAL A 131 1.00 1.06 -6.84
C VAL A 131 1.24 0.51 -8.22
N LEU A 132 2.42 -0.01 -8.46
CA LEU A 132 2.87 -0.44 -9.77
C LEU A 132 3.22 -1.92 -9.75
N ASN A 133 2.96 -2.61 -10.87
CA ASN A 133 3.36 -3.99 -11.07
C ASN A 133 4.79 -4.09 -11.62
N GLN A 134 5.23 -5.30 -11.96
CA GLN A 134 6.58 -5.56 -12.48
C GLN A 134 6.84 -4.91 -13.84
N ARG A 135 5.80 -4.50 -14.55
CA ARG A 135 5.92 -3.82 -15.86
C ARG A 135 5.87 -2.29 -15.72
N GLY A 136 5.71 -1.77 -14.51
CA GLY A 136 5.56 -0.34 -14.26
C GLY A 136 4.15 0.19 -14.57
N GLU A 137 3.15 -0.67 -14.54
CA GLU A 137 1.75 -0.32 -14.78
C GLU A 137 0.97 -0.22 -13.48
#